data_60875daeb19a407137ec424e512e63cf
#
_entry.id   60875daeb19a407137ec424e512e63cf
#
_cell.length_a   1.000
_cell.length_b   1.000
_cell.length_c   1.000
_cell.angle_alpha   90.00
_cell.angle_beta   90.00
_cell.angle_gamma   90.00
#
_symmetry.space_group_name_H-M   'P 1'
#
loop_
_entity.id
_entity.type
_entity.pdbx_description
1 polymer ?
#
loop_
_entity_poly.entity_id
_entity_poly.type
_entity_poly.pdbx_seq_one_letter_code
_entity_poly.pdbx_strand_id
1 'polypeptide(L)'
;NSYYVFLGLPNPAGKSGEVVPNFANGVGFGRTTTWNDSGGTPDPIDNQQYLDHYRDTCLFGKKINSSNIRRVIKKHTWTANTKYDMYRHDYRVGDNEAPNSKTGSLYKTNYYVITSEFKVYICLDNGGSGAPDSNDAKGNGSKDEPTFTDLEPASAGTSNDGYLWKYLYTVSPSDVIKFDSIEYIVLPNDWLTSTDPQIQAVREAGDSNINKNQIKKIFIKDGGGGYGGTQNTGSKTCQILGDGSGAEALVSFVSGAITDVIVT
;
A
#
# COMPACT_ATOMS: atom_id res chain seq x y z
N ASN A 1 18.65 0.14 27.45
CA ASN A 1 19.09 1.44 26.90
C ASN A 1 17.89 2.39 26.88
N SER A 2 18.13 3.68 27.15
CA SER A 2 17.14 4.74 27.07
C SER A 2 17.43 5.58 25.84
N TYR A 3 16.39 5.83 25.03
CA TYR A 3 16.48 6.69 23.86
C TYR A 3 15.71 7.97 24.10
N TYR A 4 16.23 9.07 23.58
CA TYR A 4 15.63 10.39 23.65
C TYR A 4 15.56 10.98 22.24
N VAL A 5 14.48 11.67 21.95
CA VAL A 5 14.33 12.49 20.75
C VAL A 5 14.39 13.94 21.17
N PHE A 6 15.17 14.72 20.46
CA PHE A 6 15.27 16.17 20.63
C PHE A 6 14.82 16.83 19.33
N LEU A 7 14.06 17.90 19.46
CA LEU A 7 13.64 18.75 18.37
C LEU A 7 14.40 20.08 18.50
N GLY A 8 15.30 20.33 17.58
CA GLY A 8 16.05 21.59 17.48
C GLY A 8 15.69 22.34 16.21
N LEU A 9 16.30 23.51 16.03
CA LEU A 9 16.20 24.21 14.76
C LEU A 9 16.89 23.39 13.65
N PRO A 10 16.32 23.34 12.46
CA PRO A 10 17.03 22.78 11.32
C PRO A 10 18.30 23.59 11.09
N ASN A 11 19.22 23.05 10.33
CA ASN A 11 20.55 23.59 10.07
C ASN A 11 20.67 25.10 10.17
N PRO A 12 21.80 25.62 10.70
CA PRO A 12 22.03 27.05 10.76
C PRO A 12 21.77 27.63 9.36
N ALA A 13 20.96 28.66 9.31
CA ALA A 13 20.82 29.46 8.12
C ALA A 13 22.21 29.97 7.76
N GLY A 14 22.83 29.39 6.73
CA GLY A 14 24.03 30.01 6.16
C GLY A 14 23.68 31.43 5.78
N LYS A 15 24.49 32.39 6.15
CA LYS A 15 24.37 33.74 5.59
C LYS A 15 24.40 33.63 4.07
N SER A 16 23.67 34.49 3.40
CA SER A 16 23.72 34.57 1.92
C SER A 16 25.20 34.66 1.47
N GLY A 17 25.63 33.65 0.72
CA GLY A 17 27.02 33.54 0.27
C GLY A 17 27.93 32.59 1.08
N GLU A 18 27.49 32.05 2.22
CA GLU A 18 28.24 31.04 2.93
C GLU A 18 27.95 29.63 2.35
N VAL A 19 29.01 29.01 1.86
CA VAL A 19 28.95 27.61 1.46
C VAL A 19 29.01 26.77 2.75
N VAL A 20 27.87 26.33 3.24
CA VAL A 20 27.82 25.34 4.31
C VAL A 20 28.18 24.00 3.69
N PRO A 21 29.30 23.37 4.07
CA PRO A 21 29.72 22.11 3.49
C PRO A 21 28.60 21.06 3.59
N ASN A 22 28.35 20.34 2.52
CA ASN A 22 27.39 19.25 2.39
C ASN A 22 25.89 19.56 2.53
N PHE A 23 25.49 20.81 2.49
CA PHE A 23 24.08 21.21 2.38
C PHE A 23 23.73 21.85 1.04
N ALA A 24 24.38 21.44 -0.04
CA ALA A 24 24.15 22.01 -1.37
C ALA A 24 22.68 21.95 -1.80
N ASN A 25 21.95 20.92 -1.39
CA ASN A 25 20.51 20.75 -1.61
C ASN A 25 19.71 20.99 -0.32
N GLY A 26 20.31 21.65 0.65
CA GLY A 26 19.83 21.67 2.01
C GLY A 26 18.47 22.28 2.20
N VAL A 27 17.66 21.56 2.84
CA VAL A 27 16.46 22.00 3.51
C VAL A 27 16.89 22.60 4.83
N GLY A 28 16.68 23.86 5.02
CA GLY A 28 17.06 24.51 6.26
C GLY A 28 16.32 25.82 6.44
N PHE A 29 16.25 26.27 7.69
CA PHE A 29 15.69 27.58 8.01
C PHE A 29 16.42 28.68 7.23
N GLY A 30 15.65 29.50 6.48
CA GLY A 30 16.19 30.58 5.69
C GLY A 30 16.68 30.20 4.29
N ARG A 31 16.51 28.96 3.84
CA ARG A 31 16.80 28.56 2.47
C ARG A 31 15.58 28.66 1.56
N THR A 32 15.84 28.98 0.28
CA THR A 32 14.81 29.09 -0.76
C THR A 32 14.40 27.75 -1.38
N THR A 33 15.15 26.69 -1.15
CA THR A 33 14.85 25.34 -1.62
C THR A 33 13.97 24.61 -0.62
N THR A 34 12.78 24.27 -1.03
CA THR A 34 11.89 23.38 -0.29
C THR A 34 12.36 21.95 -0.42
N TRP A 35 12.23 21.21 0.65
CA TRP A 35 12.40 19.76 0.58
C TRP A 35 11.36 19.16 -0.36
N ASN A 36 11.80 18.25 -1.21
CA ASN A 36 10.92 17.43 -2.02
C ASN A 36 11.32 15.95 -1.91
N ASP A 37 10.36 15.06 -2.09
CA ASP A 37 10.57 13.61 -2.03
C ASP A 37 11.52 13.06 -3.11
N SER A 38 11.86 13.87 -4.11
CA SER A 38 12.75 13.46 -5.21
C SER A 38 14.23 13.51 -4.84
N GLY A 39 14.60 14.28 -3.83
CA GLY A 39 15.99 14.47 -3.42
C GLY A 39 16.46 13.56 -2.28
N GLY A 40 15.57 12.76 -1.71
CA GLY A 40 15.86 12.01 -0.50
C GLY A 40 15.98 12.87 0.76
N THR A 41 16.06 12.23 1.91
CA THR A 41 16.36 12.90 3.18
C THR A 41 17.85 13.25 3.23
N PRO A 42 18.23 14.44 3.69
CA PRO A 42 19.65 14.75 3.92
C PRO A 42 20.24 13.78 4.94
N ASP A 43 21.43 13.26 4.67
CA ASP A 43 22.15 12.47 5.65
C ASP A 43 22.51 13.32 6.84
N PRO A 44 22.29 12.85 8.09
CA PRO A 44 22.73 13.53 9.26
C PRO A 44 24.27 13.66 9.27
N ILE A 45 24.77 14.83 9.57
CA ILE A 45 26.20 15.04 9.71
C ILE A 45 26.60 14.78 11.15
N ASP A 46 27.48 13.82 11.36
CA ASP A 46 28.02 13.47 12.67
C ASP A 46 29.33 14.23 12.92
N ASN A 47 29.21 15.45 13.41
CA ASN A 47 30.34 16.20 13.91
C ASN A 47 29.97 17.05 15.12
N GLN A 48 30.96 17.47 15.91
CA GLN A 48 30.74 18.15 17.19
C GLN A 48 30.02 19.50 16.99
N GLN A 49 30.33 20.24 15.97
CA GLN A 49 29.71 21.55 15.71
C GLN A 49 28.20 21.46 15.49
N TYR A 50 27.75 20.42 14.80
CA TYR A 50 26.29 20.19 14.58
C TYR A 50 25.62 19.67 15.84
N LEU A 51 26.28 18.81 16.60
CA LEU A 51 25.77 18.35 17.88
C LEU A 51 25.57 19.50 18.87
N ASP A 52 26.52 20.41 18.93
CA ASP A 52 26.42 21.60 19.77
C ASP A 52 25.32 22.53 19.29
N HIS A 53 25.17 22.73 17.98
CA HIS A 53 24.07 23.50 17.40
C HIS A 53 22.71 22.90 17.78
N TYR A 54 22.54 21.59 17.66
CA TYR A 54 21.29 20.94 18.06
C TYR A 54 21.01 21.03 19.55
N ARG A 55 22.04 20.98 20.39
CA ARG A 55 21.89 21.18 21.82
C ARG A 55 21.49 22.60 22.16
N ASP A 56 22.13 23.57 21.56
CA ASP A 56 21.90 24.99 21.81
C ASP A 56 20.54 25.46 21.31
N THR A 57 20.04 24.84 20.26
CA THR A 57 18.74 25.16 19.65
C THR A 57 17.62 24.23 20.05
N CYS A 58 17.83 23.35 21.02
CA CYS A 58 16.83 22.39 21.46
C CYS A 58 15.57 23.06 22.00
N LEU A 59 14.45 22.88 21.29
CA LEU A 59 13.15 23.39 21.66
C LEU A 59 12.37 22.43 22.55
N PHE A 60 12.62 21.13 22.37
CA PHE A 60 11.86 20.08 23.01
C PHE A 60 12.69 18.80 23.07
N GLY A 61 12.58 18.08 24.18
CA GLY A 61 13.18 16.76 24.33
C GLY A 61 12.24 15.79 25.03
N LYS A 62 12.18 14.57 24.55
CA LYS A 62 11.34 13.53 25.13
C LYS A 62 12.06 12.19 25.16
N LYS A 63 11.98 11.50 26.31
CA LYS A 63 12.32 10.07 26.35
C LYS A 63 11.29 9.29 25.54
N ILE A 64 11.77 8.46 24.63
CA ILE A 64 10.92 7.64 23.76
C ILE A 64 10.93 6.18 24.21
N ASN A 65 9.81 5.53 24.00
CA ASN A 65 9.61 4.09 24.12
C ASN A 65 8.84 3.57 22.92
N SER A 66 8.60 2.28 22.86
CA SER A 66 7.89 1.64 21.72
C SER A 66 6.50 2.22 21.46
N SER A 67 5.82 2.77 22.48
CA SER A 67 4.50 3.39 22.32
C SER A 67 4.53 4.80 21.71
N ASN A 68 5.72 5.39 21.57
CA ASN A 68 5.90 6.72 20.98
C ASN A 68 6.36 6.68 19.51
N ILE A 69 6.57 5.48 18.97
CA ILE A 69 7.07 5.29 17.61
C ILE A 69 6.09 4.42 16.83
N ARG A 70 5.80 4.81 15.60
CA ARG A 70 5.00 4.03 14.65
C ARG A 70 5.69 4.00 13.29
N ARG A 71 5.52 2.91 12.58
CA ARG A 71 5.81 2.85 11.16
C ARG A 71 4.67 3.48 10.41
N VAL A 72 4.97 4.17 9.34
CA VAL A 72 3.98 4.86 8.51
C VAL A 72 4.21 4.56 7.04
N ILE A 73 3.13 4.66 6.26
CA ILE A 73 3.15 4.61 4.80
C ILE A 73 2.46 5.87 4.28
N LYS A 74 2.66 6.18 3.01
CA LYS A 74 2.02 7.33 2.38
C LYS A 74 0.50 7.23 2.48
N LYS A 75 -0.18 8.34 2.77
CA LYS A 75 -1.64 8.38 2.90
C LYS A 75 -2.29 8.59 1.54
N HIS A 76 -3.14 7.67 1.15
CA HIS A 76 -4.03 7.80 0.01
C HIS A 76 -5.46 7.73 0.54
N THR A 77 -6.07 8.88 0.75
CA THR A 77 -7.47 8.95 1.20
C THR A 77 -8.37 8.56 0.03
N TRP A 78 -9.32 7.67 0.29
CA TRP A 78 -10.30 7.32 -0.71
C TRP A 78 -11.13 8.55 -1.09
N THR A 79 -11.33 8.74 -2.38
CA THR A 79 -12.12 9.83 -2.93
C THR A 79 -12.92 9.32 -4.12
N ALA A 80 -14.20 9.64 -4.15
CA ALA A 80 -15.09 9.20 -5.23
C ALA A 80 -14.59 9.66 -6.60
N ASN A 81 -14.79 8.81 -7.60
CA ASN A 81 -14.37 8.99 -9.00
C ASN A 81 -12.86 9.09 -9.23
N THR A 82 -12.06 8.78 -8.21
CA THR A 82 -10.60 8.67 -8.36
C THR A 82 -10.22 7.30 -8.91
N LYS A 83 -9.24 7.28 -9.79
CA LYS A 83 -8.65 6.04 -10.32
C LYS A 83 -7.50 5.61 -9.45
N TYR A 84 -7.60 4.39 -8.95
CA TYR A 84 -6.53 3.77 -8.15
C TYR A 84 -5.80 2.71 -8.96
N ASP A 85 -4.53 2.51 -8.65
CA ASP A 85 -3.74 1.43 -9.22
C ASP A 85 -4.14 0.09 -8.59
N MET A 86 -3.99 -1.00 -9.36
CA MET A 86 -4.07 -2.34 -8.79
C MET A 86 -2.75 -2.70 -8.12
N TYR A 87 -2.78 -3.51 -7.07
CA TYR A 87 -1.57 -4.08 -6.51
C TYR A 87 -0.85 -4.97 -7.53
N ARG A 88 0.44 -4.72 -7.69
CA ARG A 88 1.37 -5.58 -8.45
C ARG A 88 2.73 -5.54 -7.75
N HIS A 89 3.35 -6.69 -7.63
CA HIS A 89 4.68 -6.81 -7.01
C HIS A 89 5.83 -6.36 -7.92
N ASP A 90 5.58 -6.24 -9.22
CA ASP A 90 6.57 -6.05 -10.27
C ASP A 90 6.63 -4.63 -10.84
N TYR A 91 6.04 -3.65 -10.19
CA TYR A 91 6.15 -2.25 -10.61
C TYR A 91 7.62 -1.81 -10.60
N ARG A 92 8.11 -1.33 -11.74
CA ARG A 92 9.45 -0.80 -11.93
C ARG A 92 9.50 0.22 -13.06
N VAL A 93 10.46 1.14 -12.94
CA VAL A 93 10.64 2.21 -13.91
C VAL A 93 10.94 1.66 -15.30
N GLY A 94 10.23 2.12 -16.30
CA GLY A 94 10.44 1.83 -17.71
C GLY A 94 9.59 0.69 -18.25
N ASP A 95 9.45 -0.44 -17.53
CA ASP A 95 8.78 -1.61 -18.06
C ASP A 95 7.37 -1.79 -17.52
N ASN A 96 7.21 -1.65 -16.20
CA ASN A 96 5.95 -1.93 -15.48
C ASN A 96 5.59 -0.77 -14.56
N GLU A 97 5.37 0.39 -15.12
CA GLU A 97 4.86 1.53 -14.35
C GLU A 97 3.38 1.35 -14.00
N ALA A 98 3.00 1.82 -12.83
CA ALA A 98 1.61 1.83 -12.39
C ALA A 98 0.77 2.72 -13.33
N PRO A 99 -0.31 2.20 -13.95
CA PRO A 99 -1.01 2.89 -15.05
C PRO A 99 -1.55 4.28 -14.70
N ASN A 100 -2.03 4.47 -13.47
CA ASN A 100 -2.63 5.72 -13.04
C ASN A 100 -1.61 6.69 -12.43
N SER A 101 -0.78 6.23 -11.50
CA SER A 101 0.20 7.04 -10.82
C SER A 101 1.49 7.27 -11.63
N LYS A 102 1.71 6.49 -12.71
CA LYS A 102 2.91 6.56 -13.56
C LYS A 102 4.22 6.38 -12.77
N THR A 103 4.20 5.60 -11.72
CA THR A 103 5.37 5.31 -10.91
C THR A 103 5.77 3.85 -11.03
N GLY A 104 7.06 3.59 -11.09
CA GLY A 104 7.64 2.25 -11.06
C GLY A 104 7.95 1.73 -9.65
N SER A 105 7.47 2.39 -8.61
CA SER A 105 7.72 2.04 -7.22
C SER A 105 6.43 1.75 -6.47
N LEU A 106 6.33 0.59 -5.83
CA LEU A 106 5.20 0.26 -4.95
C LEU A 106 4.99 1.28 -3.83
N TYR A 107 6.03 1.92 -3.36
CA TYR A 107 5.93 2.96 -2.33
C TYR A 107 5.17 4.20 -2.80
N LYS A 108 5.25 4.53 -4.08
CA LYS A 108 4.63 5.73 -4.67
C LYS A 108 3.29 5.45 -5.35
N THR A 109 2.93 4.19 -5.55
CA THR A 109 1.65 3.81 -6.18
C THR A 109 0.49 4.02 -5.22
N ASN A 110 -0.69 4.29 -5.76
CA ASN A 110 -1.92 4.49 -4.98
C ASN A 110 -2.82 3.24 -4.97
N TYR A 111 -2.22 2.05 -4.89
CA TYR A 111 -2.94 0.77 -4.89
C TYR A 111 -3.63 0.42 -3.56
N TYR A 112 -3.50 1.25 -2.56
CA TYR A 112 -4.20 1.12 -1.28
C TYR A 112 -4.79 2.46 -0.87
N VAL A 113 -5.84 2.41 -0.06
CA VAL A 113 -6.56 3.58 0.39
C VAL A 113 -6.91 3.48 1.87
N ILE A 114 -7.06 4.64 2.51
CA ILE A 114 -7.71 4.77 3.81
C ILE A 114 -9.06 5.45 3.63
N THR A 115 -10.07 4.91 4.28
CA THR A 115 -11.45 5.43 4.23
C THR A 115 -11.71 6.47 5.31
N SER A 116 -12.88 7.10 5.25
CA SER A 116 -13.38 8.04 6.26
C SER A 116 -13.52 7.42 7.65
N GLU A 117 -13.68 6.09 7.73
CA GLU A 117 -13.76 5.33 8.98
C GLU A 117 -12.40 4.77 9.44
N PHE A 118 -11.29 5.29 8.91
CA PHE A 118 -9.92 4.83 9.20
C PHE A 118 -9.66 3.36 8.90
N LYS A 119 -10.42 2.77 8.00
CA LYS A 119 -10.19 1.42 7.48
C LYS A 119 -9.27 1.48 6.27
N VAL A 120 -8.31 0.56 6.20
CA VAL A 120 -7.32 0.49 5.12
C VAL A 120 -7.61 -0.70 4.24
N TYR A 121 -7.65 -0.45 2.93
CA TYR A 121 -7.92 -1.44 1.89
C TYR A 121 -6.84 -1.46 0.84
N ILE A 122 -6.57 -2.63 0.29
CA ILE A 122 -5.74 -2.81 -0.90
C ILE A 122 -6.63 -3.06 -2.13
N CYS A 123 -6.30 -2.41 -3.23
CA CYS A 123 -6.98 -2.59 -4.51
C CYS A 123 -6.41 -3.79 -5.25
N LEU A 124 -7.22 -4.80 -5.49
CA LEU A 124 -6.85 -6.01 -6.24
C LEU A 124 -7.32 -5.95 -7.69
N ASP A 125 -8.43 -5.27 -7.98
CA ASP A 125 -8.90 -4.95 -9.32
C ASP A 125 -9.47 -3.53 -9.34
N ASN A 126 -9.20 -2.79 -10.39
CA ASN A 126 -9.65 -1.42 -10.56
C ASN A 126 -10.68 -1.27 -11.71
N GLY A 127 -11.27 -2.38 -12.15
CA GLY A 127 -12.26 -2.40 -13.23
C GLY A 127 -11.72 -2.04 -14.61
N GLY A 128 -10.39 -1.95 -14.78
CA GLY A 128 -9.79 -1.68 -16.09
C GLY A 128 -9.98 -2.85 -17.05
N SER A 129 -10.23 -2.54 -18.30
CA SER A 129 -10.20 -3.51 -19.40
C SER A 129 -8.84 -3.48 -20.08
N GLY A 130 -8.31 -4.62 -20.42
CA GLY A 130 -7.03 -4.76 -21.10
C GLY A 130 -5.98 -5.53 -20.30
N ALA A 131 -4.86 -5.82 -20.94
CA ALA A 131 -3.76 -6.50 -20.28
C ALA A 131 -3.19 -5.62 -19.14
N PRO A 132 -2.76 -6.23 -18.04
CA PRO A 132 -2.19 -5.48 -16.91
C PRO A 132 -1.03 -4.56 -17.28
N ASP A 133 -0.34 -4.85 -18.37
CA ASP A 133 0.82 -4.11 -18.87
C ASP A 133 0.47 -3.03 -19.89
N SER A 134 -0.81 -2.98 -20.35
CA SER A 134 -1.19 -1.97 -21.34
C SER A 134 -1.44 -0.61 -20.65
N ASN A 135 -1.07 0.46 -21.36
CA ASN A 135 -1.43 1.82 -20.94
C ASN A 135 -2.94 2.05 -20.87
N ASP A 136 -3.74 1.14 -21.43
CA ASP A 136 -5.19 1.20 -21.45
C ASP A 136 -5.83 0.57 -20.20
N ALA A 137 -5.06 -0.17 -19.40
CA ALA A 137 -5.50 -0.77 -18.15
C ALA A 137 -5.62 0.26 -17.00
N LYS A 138 -6.15 1.44 -17.29
CA LYS A 138 -6.20 2.57 -16.33
C LYS A 138 -7.27 2.44 -15.25
N GLY A 139 -8.14 1.46 -15.38
CA GLY A 139 -9.27 1.30 -14.47
C GLY A 139 -10.35 2.36 -14.61
N ASN A 140 -11.41 2.13 -13.87
CA ASN A 140 -12.51 3.07 -13.69
C ASN A 140 -12.25 4.04 -12.55
N GLY A 141 -13.05 5.09 -12.42
CA GLY A 141 -13.10 5.87 -11.17
C GLY A 141 -13.87 5.06 -10.10
N SER A 142 -13.28 4.87 -8.92
CA SER A 142 -13.97 4.23 -7.80
C SER A 142 -15.16 5.06 -7.36
N LYS A 143 -16.35 4.47 -7.30
CA LYS A 143 -17.59 5.19 -7.02
C LYS A 143 -18.07 5.01 -5.58
N ASP A 144 -17.86 3.85 -5.03
CA ASP A 144 -18.33 3.48 -3.71
C ASP A 144 -17.16 3.28 -2.76
N GLU A 145 -17.21 3.93 -1.58
CA GLU A 145 -16.22 3.77 -0.52
C GLU A 145 -16.34 2.37 0.10
N PRO A 146 -15.26 1.59 0.20
CA PRO A 146 -15.32 0.30 0.87
C PRO A 146 -15.51 0.50 2.39
N THR A 147 -16.48 -0.23 2.97
CA THR A 147 -16.82 -0.13 4.39
C THR A 147 -16.80 -1.47 5.13
N PHE A 148 -16.71 -2.56 4.38
CA PHE A 148 -16.74 -3.93 4.93
C PHE A 148 -15.42 -4.28 5.66
N THR A 149 -15.50 -5.28 6.53
CA THR A 149 -14.35 -5.84 7.26
C THR A 149 -14.20 -7.34 7.03
N ASP A 150 -14.88 -7.85 6.01
CA ASP A 150 -14.76 -9.24 5.60
C ASP A 150 -13.35 -9.56 5.13
N LEU A 151 -12.92 -10.79 5.39
CA LEU A 151 -11.56 -11.25 5.05
C LEU A 151 -11.40 -11.56 3.57
N GLU A 152 -12.51 -11.88 2.91
CA GLU A 152 -12.53 -12.11 1.47
C GLU A 152 -12.58 -10.76 0.72
N PRO A 153 -11.88 -10.65 -0.41
CA PRO A 153 -12.02 -9.49 -1.27
C PRO A 153 -13.45 -9.34 -1.78
N ALA A 154 -13.94 -8.10 -1.79
CA ALA A 154 -15.29 -7.79 -2.24
C ALA A 154 -15.34 -6.44 -2.98
N SER A 155 -16.37 -6.26 -3.79
CA SER A 155 -16.71 -4.96 -4.37
C SER A 155 -17.41 -4.09 -3.33
N ALA A 156 -17.16 -2.78 -3.40
CA ALA A 156 -17.85 -1.82 -2.56
C ALA A 156 -19.19 -1.41 -3.19
N GLY A 157 -20.20 -1.19 -2.36
CA GLY A 157 -21.49 -0.63 -2.76
C GLY A 157 -22.20 -1.37 -3.88
N THR A 158 -22.94 -0.61 -4.71
CA THR A 158 -23.80 -1.17 -5.77
C THR A 158 -23.53 -0.57 -7.17
N SER A 159 -22.55 0.29 -7.30
CA SER A 159 -22.27 1.04 -8.55
C SER A 159 -21.61 0.20 -9.64
N ASN A 160 -21.20 -1.03 -9.34
CA ASN A 160 -20.53 -1.95 -10.26
C ASN A 160 -19.37 -1.28 -11.04
N ASP A 161 -18.54 -0.53 -10.34
CA ASP A 161 -17.39 0.18 -10.90
C ASP A 161 -16.23 -0.76 -11.28
N GLY A 162 -16.33 -2.03 -10.90
CA GLY A 162 -15.35 -3.08 -11.20
C GLY A 162 -14.23 -3.17 -10.16
N TYR A 163 -14.25 -2.34 -9.13
CA TYR A 163 -13.26 -2.42 -8.08
C TYR A 163 -13.45 -3.65 -7.20
N LEU A 164 -12.32 -4.30 -6.90
CA LEU A 164 -12.22 -5.37 -5.92
C LEU A 164 -11.25 -4.94 -4.81
N TRP A 165 -11.78 -4.73 -3.63
CA TRP A 165 -11.04 -4.30 -2.45
C TRP A 165 -10.83 -5.46 -1.48
N LYS A 166 -9.68 -5.47 -0.80
CA LYS A 166 -9.43 -6.36 0.33
C LYS A 166 -9.15 -5.53 1.56
N TYR A 167 -9.88 -5.79 2.63
CA TYR A 167 -9.65 -5.18 3.93
C TYR A 167 -8.30 -5.62 4.51
N LEU A 168 -7.55 -4.68 5.08
CA LEU A 168 -6.26 -4.94 5.73
C LEU A 168 -6.33 -4.76 7.24
N TYR A 169 -6.68 -3.56 7.70
CA TYR A 169 -6.80 -3.22 9.11
C TYR A 169 -7.56 -1.92 9.30
N THR A 170 -8.00 -1.67 10.54
CA THR A 170 -8.51 -0.37 10.97
C THR A 170 -7.48 0.30 11.85
N VAL A 171 -7.19 1.58 11.60
CA VAL A 171 -6.28 2.35 12.46
C VAL A 171 -6.95 2.53 13.83
N SER A 172 -6.24 2.19 14.90
CA SER A 172 -6.81 2.30 16.25
C SER A 172 -7.11 3.75 16.62
N PRO A 173 -8.18 4.04 17.38
CA PRO A 173 -8.48 5.41 17.80
C PRO A 173 -7.33 6.08 18.53
N SER A 174 -6.56 5.32 19.31
CA SER A 174 -5.39 5.83 20.02
C SER A 174 -4.25 6.24 19.07
N ASP A 175 -4.08 5.54 17.96
CA ASP A 175 -3.09 5.86 16.96
C ASP A 175 -3.55 7.02 16.07
N VAL A 176 -4.84 7.11 15.76
CA VAL A 176 -5.41 8.29 15.08
C VAL A 176 -5.11 9.55 15.87
N ILE A 177 -5.43 9.58 17.16
CA ILE A 177 -5.23 10.78 18.00
C ILE A 177 -3.75 11.19 18.09
N LYS A 178 -2.83 10.22 18.09
CA LYS A 178 -1.39 10.49 18.33
C LYS A 178 -0.58 10.69 17.08
N PHE A 179 -0.94 10.04 15.98
CA PHE A 179 -0.07 9.89 14.82
C PHE A 179 -0.75 10.17 13.48
N ASP A 180 -2.07 10.46 13.43
CA ASP A 180 -2.70 10.78 12.15
C ASP A 180 -2.09 12.07 11.57
N SER A 181 -1.83 12.03 10.28
CA SER A 181 -1.28 13.16 9.55
C SER A 181 -1.95 13.28 8.17
N ILE A 182 -1.69 14.38 7.50
CA ILE A 182 -2.21 14.60 6.13
C ILE A 182 -1.51 13.67 5.14
N GLU A 183 -0.23 13.34 5.38
CA GLU A 183 0.63 12.66 4.40
C GLU A 183 0.82 11.16 4.67
N TYR A 184 0.63 10.71 5.92
CA TYR A 184 1.01 9.36 6.33
C TYR A 184 -0.10 8.63 7.06
N ILE A 185 -0.18 7.31 6.81
CA ILE A 185 -1.03 6.36 7.52
C ILE A 185 -0.16 5.54 8.47
N VAL A 186 -0.64 5.34 9.68
CA VAL A 186 0.01 4.51 10.69
C VAL A 186 -0.21 3.04 10.40
N LEU A 187 0.86 2.25 10.47
CA LEU A 187 0.80 0.80 10.42
C LEU A 187 0.66 0.21 11.83
N PRO A 188 -0.05 -0.91 11.99
CA PRO A 188 -0.06 -1.65 13.25
C PRO A 188 1.38 -1.98 13.70
N ASN A 189 1.73 -1.62 14.94
CA ASN A 189 3.12 -1.71 15.40
C ASN A 189 3.56 -3.14 15.69
N ASP A 190 2.62 -3.97 16.06
CA ASP A 190 2.78 -5.33 16.55
C ASP A 190 1.97 -6.33 15.72
N TRP A 191 1.99 -6.17 14.40
CA TRP A 191 1.23 -7.02 13.48
C TRP A 191 1.30 -8.51 13.79
N LEU A 192 2.51 -9.02 14.08
CA LEU A 192 2.74 -10.46 14.36
C LEU A 192 2.26 -10.90 15.75
N THR A 193 2.18 -9.97 16.69
CA THR A 193 1.86 -10.27 18.10
C THR A 193 0.56 -9.59 18.56
N SER A 194 -0.15 -8.93 17.65
CA SER A 194 -1.38 -8.22 17.97
C SER A 194 -2.42 -9.16 18.57
N THR A 195 -3.06 -8.69 19.62
CA THR A 195 -4.22 -9.32 20.24
C THR A 195 -5.55 -8.78 19.71
N ASP A 196 -5.49 -7.80 18.80
CA ASP A 196 -6.69 -7.30 18.12
C ASP A 196 -7.30 -8.41 17.27
N PRO A 197 -8.58 -8.79 17.50
CA PRO A 197 -9.19 -9.93 16.81
C PRO A 197 -9.25 -9.74 15.28
N GLN A 198 -9.42 -8.51 14.81
CA GLN A 198 -9.49 -8.22 13.38
C GLN A 198 -8.11 -8.35 12.72
N ILE A 199 -7.07 -7.86 13.36
CA ILE A 199 -5.69 -8.00 12.87
C ILE A 199 -5.29 -9.48 12.88
N GLN A 200 -5.66 -10.23 13.93
CA GLN A 200 -5.43 -11.67 14.00
C GLN A 200 -6.11 -12.39 12.84
N ALA A 201 -7.37 -12.11 12.60
CA ALA A 201 -8.14 -12.74 11.54
C ALA A 201 -7.54 -12.47 10.15
N VAL A 202 -7.16 -11.23 9.86
CA VAL A 202 -6.49 -10.88 8.58
C VAL A 202 -5.14 -11.57 8.44
N ARG A 203 -4.35 -11.61 9.50
CA ARG A 203 -3.05 -12.29 9.53
C ARG A 203 -3.20 -13.80 9.31
N GLU A 204 -4.10 -14.44 10.04
CA GLU A 204 -4.29 -15.88 10.01
C GLU A 204 -4.92 -16.35 8.70
N ALA A 205 -5.76 -15.53 8.08
CA ALA A 205 -6.28 -15.82 6.75
C ALA A 205 -5.18 -15.94 5.69
N GLY A 206 -4.05 -15.25 5.88
CA GLY A 206 -2.91 -15.26 4.96
C GLY A 206 -1.74 -16.15 5.38
N ASP A 207 -1.65 -16.54 6.66
CA ASP A 207 -0.46 -17.21 7.22
C ASP A 207 -0.79 -18.40 8.12
N SER A 208 -1.90 -19.10 7.89
CA SER A 208 -2.11 -20.36 8.59
C SER A 208 -1.06 -21.38 8.15
N ASN A 209 -0.53 -22.18 9.08
CA ASN A 209 0.45 -23.23 8.74
C ASN A 209 -0.09 -24.26 7.74
N ILE A 210 -1.41 -24.37 7.62
CA ILE A 210 -2.10 -25.29 6.71
C ILE A 210 -2.14 -24.69 5.28
N ASN A 211 -2.28 -23.36 5.14
CA ASN A 211 -2.50 -22.68 3.86
C ASN A 211 -1.34 -21.76 3.46
N LYS A 212 -0.21 -21.85 4.16
CA LYS A 212 0.97 -21.04 3.88
C LYS A 212 1.51 -21.35 2.49
N ASN A 213 1.70 -20.29 1.68
CA ASN A 213 2.15 -20.38 0.30
C ASN A 213 1.18 -21.13 -0.65
N GLN A 214 -0.08 -21.26 -0.29
CA GLN A 214 -1.10 -21.81 -1.18
C GLN A 214 -1.92 -20.71 -1.83
N ILE A 215 -2.37 -20.96 -3.05
CA ILE A 215 -3.35 -20.12 -3.71
C ILE A 215 -4.70 -20.37 -3.04
N LYS A 216 -5.29 -19.37 -2.40
CA LYS A 216 -6.56 -19.49 -1.72
C LYS A 216 -7.74 -19.34 -2.67
N LYS A 217 -7.67 -18.38 -3.59
CA LYS A 217 -8.79 -18.05 -4.48
C LYS A 217 -8.27 -17.42 -5.78
N ILE A 218 -8.97 -17.67 -6.86
CA ILE A 218 -8.75 -17.08 -8.17
C ILE A 218 -10.00 -16.29 -8.54
N PHE A 219 -9.82 -15.00 -8.83
CA PHE A 219 -10.91 -14.14 -9.30
C PHE A 219 -10.87 -14.05 -10.81
N ILE A 220 -12.04 -14.24 -11.45
CA ILE A 220 -12.19 -14.13 -12.88
C ILE A 220 -12.51 -12.67 -13.21
N LYS A 221 -11.61 -12.02 -13.94
CA LYS A 221 -11.82 -10.67 -14.42
C LYS A 221 -12.62 -10.65 -15.75
N ASP A 222 -12.29 -11.57 -16.63
CA ASP A 222 -12.96 -11.78 -17.91
C ASP A 222 -13.02 -13.29 -18.17
N GLY A 223 -14.22 -13.82 -18.28
CA GLY A 223 -14.44 -15.25 -18.54
C GLY A 223 -14.07 -15.68 -19.97
N GLY A 224 -13.78 -14.72 -20.85
CA GLY A 224 -13.46 -15.03 -22.25
C GLY A 224 -14.60 -15.73 -23.01
N GLY A 225 -14.24 -16.53 -23.99
CA GLY A 225 -15.21 -17.27 -24.78
C GLY A 225 -14.58 -18.45 -25.53
N GLY A 226 -15.44 -19.37 -26.01
CA GLY A 226 -14.99 -20.51 -26.81
C GLY A 226 -14.45 -21.70 -26.04
N TYR A 227 -14.54 -21.67 -24.72
CA TYR A 227 -14.12 -22.80 -23.88
C TYR A 227 -15.09 -23.97 -23.96
N GLY A 228 -14.56 -25.19 -23.85
CA GLY A 228 -15.37 -26.41 -23.88
C GLY A 228 -15.73 -26.95 -25.26
N GLY A 229 -15.41 -26.26 -26.33
CA GLY A 229 -15.69 -26.72 -27.68
C GLY A 229 -17.18 -26.98 -27.93
N THR A 230 -17.56 -28.18 -28.41
CA THR A 230 -18.95 -28.56 -28.64
C THR A 230 -19.77 -28.68 -27.36
N GLN A 231 -19.15 -28.92 -26.22
CA GLN A 231 -19.74 -28.85 -24.89
C GLN A 231 -19.39 -27.50 -24.24
N ASN A 232 -20.12 -26.47 -24.61
CA ASN A 232 -19.86 -25.12 -24.11
C ASN A 232 -20.28 -24.84 -22.63
N THR A 233 -20.72 -25.86 -21.93
CA THR A 233 -21.07 -25.80 -20.49
C THR A 233 -20.54 -27.05 -19.78
N GLY A 234 -19.84 -26.84 -18.69
CA GLY A 234 -19.23 -27.94 -17.90
C GLY A 234 -18.12 -27.44 -16.99
N SER A 235 -17.30 -28.37 -16.52
CA SER A 235 -16.12 -28.07 -15.74
C SER A 235 -14.94 -28.97 -16.12
N LYS A 236 -13.71 -28.46 -15.91
CA LYS A 236 -12.48 -29.21 -16.12
C LYS A 236 -11.46 -28.87 -15.04
N THR A 237 -10.73 -29.89 -14.60
CA THR A 237 -9.55 -29.67 -13.74
C THR A 237 -8.38 -29.20 -14.58
N CYS A 238 -7.74 -28.13 -14.14
CA CYS A 238 -6.56 -27.54 -14.77
C CYS A 238 -5.44 -27.43 -13.75
N GLN A 239 -4.21 -27.70 -14.18
CA GLN A 239 -3.03 -27.46 -13.36
C GLN A 239 -2.69 -25.98 -13.39
N ILE A 240 -2.28 -25.46 -12.23
CA ILE A 240 -1.73 -24.12 -12.11
C ILE A 240 -0.21 -24.22 -12.22
N LEU A 241 0.35 -23.62 -13.26
CA LEU A 241 1.79 -23.66 -13.53
C LEU A 241 2.49 -22.47 -12.87
N GLY A 242 3.65 -22.70 -12.28
CA GLY A 242 4.48 -21.69 -11.61
C GLY A 242 5.67 -22.34 -10.92
N ASP A 243 6.32 -21.59 -10.04
CA ASP A 243 7.49 -22.06 -9.28
C ASP A 243 7.14 -23.09 -8.19
N GLY A 244 5.87 -23.21 -7.85
CA GLY A 244 5.35 -24.22 -6.94
C GLY A 244 4.95 -25.52 -7.65
N SER A 245 4.43 -26.47 -6.90
CA SER A 245 3.95 -27.75 -7.40
C SER A 245 2.64 -28.17 -6.73
N GLY A 246 1.81 -28.95 -7.45
CA GLY A 246 0.64 -29.57 -6.91
C GLY A 246 -0.60 -28.66 -6.82
N ALA A 247 -0.55 -27.43 -7.35
CA ALA A 247 -1.72 -26.57 -7.38
C ALA A 247 -2.62 -26.93 -8.58
N GLU A 248 -3.87 -27.25 -8.29
CA GLU A 248 -4.91 -27.55 -9.27
C GLU A 248 -6.16 -26.67 -9.05
N ALA A 249 -6.93 -26.46 -10.09
CA ALA A 249 -8.19 -25.74 -10.02
C ALA A 249 -9.27 -26.42 -10.86
N LEU A 250 -10.47 -26.49 -10.33
CA LEU A 250 -11.65 -26.85 -11.10
C LEU A 250 -12.21 -25.59 -11.75
N VAL A 251 -12.14 -25.55 -13.08
CA VAL A 251 -12.62 -24.42 -13.89
C VAL A 251 -13.99 -24.78 -14.46
N SER A 252 -14.99 -24.00 -14.11
CA SER A 252 -16.36 -24.13 -14.64
C SER A 252 -16.59 -23.13 -15.74
N PHE A 253 -17.30 -23.54 -16.78
CA PHE A 253 -17.66 -22.68 -17.91
C PHE A 253 -19.12 -22.89 -18.33
N VAL A 254 -19.75 -21.80 -18.71
CA VAL A 254 -21.15 -21.77 -19.20
C VAL A 254 -21.18 -20.96 -20.47
N SER A 255 -21.83 -21.50 -21.51
CA SER A 255 -21.90 -20.88 -22.82
C SER A 255 -20.53 -20.50 -23.43
N GLY A 256 -19.50 -21.29 -23.07
CA GLY A 256 -18.14 -21.09 -23.54
C GLY A 256 -17.35 -20.00 -22.79
N ALA A 257 -17.89 -19.41 -21.75
CA ALA A 257 -17.18 -18.47 -20.89
C ALA A 257 -16.87 -19.07 -19.51
N ILE A 258 -15.71 -18.80 -18.95
CA ILE A 258 -15.35 -19.24 -17.60
C ILE A 258 -16.18 -18.45 -16.59
N THR A 259 -16.87 -19.16 -15.71
CA THR A 259 -17.79 -18.58 -14.71
C THR A 259 -17.32 -18.79 -13.28
N ASP A 260 -16.47 -19.79 -13.03
CA ASP A 260 -15.95 -20.06 -11.68
C ASP A 260 -14.62 -20.81 -11.75
N VAL A 261 -13.76 -20.57 -10.76
CA VAL A 261 -12.46 -21.24 -10.60
C VAL A 261 -12.28 -21.56 -9.12
N ILE A 262 -12.35 -22.84 -8.77
CA ILE A 262 -12.19 -23.35 -7.43
C ILE A 262 -10.81 -23.99 -7.32
N VAL A 263 -9.96 -23.51 -6.43
CA VAL A 263 -8.64 -24.11 -6.14
C VAL A 263 -8.86 -25.38 -5.31
N THR A 264 -8.25 -26.49 -5.70
CA THR A 264 -8.44 -27.82 -5.08
C THR A 264 -7.15 -28.36 -4.46
#